data_cd1a1887aef0aa804c86291773d5815a
#
_entry.id   cd1a1887aef0aa804c86291773d5815a
#
_cell.length_a   1.000
_cell.length_b   1.000
_cell.length_c   1.000
_cell.angle_alpha   90.00
_cell.angle_beta   90.00
_cell.angle_gamma   90.00
#
_symmetry.space_group_name_H-M   'P 1'
#
loop_
_entity.id
_entity.type
_entity.pdbx_description
1 polymer ?
#
loop_
_entity_poly.entity_id
_entity_poly.type
_entity_poly.pdbx_seq_one_letter_code
_entity_poly.pdbx_strand_id
1 'polypeptide(L)'
;MKAKRIYEIESFIKENKTASIEELRQRFNVSINTIRRDINQLVDMNIVKKVYGGIEVIEDSHKAVDYNKRNIENSNSKKIIGELAANEIEANDIIYIDTGTTTIHLLDYVDKHLTFTIITNSLDILNKASQFKNVTLFIIGEKYKPITRSFIGIDSNMLLEKFNINKSFMSATGVNIQNGLSNSEMEENLIKQYITSKATETFILADHSKMGKSTLLTYCDLSDINKMFTDKIPPKDINAFCQEHNIAVYF
;
A
#
# COMPACT_ATOMS: atom_id res chain seq x y z
N MET A 1 -8.79 -18.12 33.60
CA MET A 1 -9.14 -19.12 32.53
C MET A 1 -9.84 -18.50 31.33
N LYS A 2 -10.94 -17.75 31.46
CA LYS A 2 -11.70 -17.19 30.31
C LYS A 2 -10.87 -16.19 29.49
N ALA A 3 -10.28 -15.18 30.11
CA ALA A 3 -9.49 -14.15 29.42
C ALA A 3 -8.29 -14.73 28.64
N LYS A 4 -7.58 -15.70 29.21
CA LYS A 4 -6.47 -16.38 28.56
C LYS A 4 -6.96 -17.12 27.31
N ARG A 5 -8.09 -17.82 27.37
CA ARG A 5 -8.67 -18.54 26.22
C ARG A 5 -9.10 -17.60 25.09
N ILE A 6 -9.73 -16.46 25.43
CA ILE A 6 -10.11 -15.46 24.43
C ILE A 6 -8.87 -14.93 23.69
N TYR A 7 -7.79 -14.63 24.42
CA TYR A 7 -6.53 -14.21 23.84
C TYR A 7 -5.91 -15.29 22.93
N GLU A 8 -5.95 -16.55 23.35
CA GLU A 8 -5.46 -17.68 22.56
C GLU A 8 -6.31 -17.92 21.29
N ILE A 9 -7.65 -17.74 21.36
CA ILE A 9 -8.56 -17.80 20.21
C ILE A 9 -8.23 -16.64 19.25
N GLU A 10 -8.05 -15.44 19.76
CA GLU A 10 -7.67 -14.25 18.97
C GLU A 10 -6.35 -14.49 18.24
N SER A 11 -5.32 -14.95 18.94
CA SER A 11 -4.02 -15.25 18.34
C SER A 11 -4.11 -16.30 17.24
N PHE A 12 -4.85 -17.37 17.49
CA PHE A 12 -5.06 -18.44 16.52
C PHE A 12 -5.76 -17.96 15.24
N ILE A 13 -6.80 -17.10 15.38
CA ILE A 13 -7.53 -16.59 14.22
C ILE A 13 -6.72 -15.55 13.46
N LYS A 14 -5.94 -14.72 14.14
CA LYS A 14 -5.02 -13.78 13.47
C LYS A 14 -3.99 -14.52 12.61
N GLU A 15 -3.55 -15.69 13.03
CA GLU A 15 -2.60 -16.52 12.28
C GLU A 15 -3.26 -17.27 11.11
N ASN A 16 -4.45 -17.85 11.34
CA ASN A 16 -5.12 -18.74 10.37
C ASN A 16 -6.18 -18.03 9.52
N LYS A 17 -6.50 -16.76 9.80
CA LYS A 17 -7.48 -15.89 9.12
C LYS A 17 -8.94 -16.31 9.33
N THR A 18 -9.26 -17.60 9.30
CA THR A 18 -10.58 -18.16 9.51
C THR A 18 -10.50 -19.32 10.48
N ALA A 19 -11.59 -19.62 11.19
CA ALA A 19 -11.74 -20.83 11.97
C ALA A 19 -13.20 -21.27 12.05
N SER A 20 -13.47 -22.57 11.96
CA SER A 20 -14.79 -23.11 12.21
C SER A 20 -15.08 -23.18 13.72
N ILE A 21 -16.37 -23.11 14.08
CA ILE A 21 -16.79 -23.27 15.50
C ILE A 21 -16.35 -24.63 16.03
N GLU A 22 -16.40 -25.66 15.21
CA GLU A 22 -16.04 -27.03 15.62
C GLU A 22 -14.53 -27.17 15.84
N GLU A 23 -13.71 -26.58 14.98
CA GLU A 23 -12.26 -26.54 15.13
C GLU A 23 -11.85 -25.85 16.45
N LEU A 24 -12.45 -24.69 16.74
CA LEU A 24 -12.20 -23.98 17.99
C LEU A 24 -12.66 -24.80 19.20
N ARG A 25 -13.82 -25.47 19.11
CA ARG A 25 -14.31 -26.35 20.16
C ARG A 25 -13.32 -27.47 20.50
N GLN A 26 -12.81 -28.14 19.48
CA GLN A 26 -11.86 -29.23 19.63
C GLN A 26 -10.51 -28.74 20.18
N ARG A 27 -9.97 -27.68 19.60
CA ARG A 27 -8.67 -27.13 19.99
C ARG A 27 -8.63 -26.66 21.43
N PHE A 28 -9.69 -25.98 21.90
CA PHE A 28 -9.74 -25.42 23.24
C PHE A 28 -10.44 -26.33 24.25
N ASN A 29 -10.91 -27.47 23.84
CA ASN A 29 -11.57 -28.50 24.64
C ASN A 29 -12.67 -27.93 25.56
N VAL A 30 -13.61 -27.18 24.99
CA VAL A 30 -14.72 -26.55 25.69
C VAL A 30 -16.04 -26.81 24.94
N SER A 31 -17.17 -26.53 25.63
CA SER A 31 -18.49 -26.69 24.99
C SER A 31 -18.70 -25.68 23.86
N ILE A 32 -19.55 -26.04 22.89
CA ILE A 32 -19.92 -25.17 21.78
C ILE A 32 -20.53 -23.84 22.26
N ASN A 33 -21.29 -23.87 23.36
CA ASN A 33 -21.86 -22.66 23.96
C ASN A 33 -20.79 -21.74 24.56
N THR A 34 -19.71 -22.32 25.07
CA THR A 34 -18.56 -21.56 25.59
C THR A 34 -17.85 -20.85 24.42
N ILE A 35 -17.55 -21.58 23.33
CA ILE A 35 -16.95 -21.00 22.14
C ILE A 35 -17.82 -19.88 21.54
N ARG A 36 -19.14 -20.09 21.44
CA ARG A 36 -20.05 -19.04 20.94
C ARG A 36 -20.04 -17.78 21.77
N ARG A 37 -19.92 -17.89 23.10
CA ARG A 37 -19.80 -16.72 23.99
C ARG A 37 -18.46 -16.00 23.81
N ASP A 38 -17.38 -16.75 23.68
CA ASP A 38 -16.06 -16.19 23.45
C ASP A 38 -15.98 -15.51 22.08
N ILE A 39 -16.56 -16.14 21.05
CA ILE A 39 -16.72 -15.54 19.70
C ILE A 39 -17.53 -14.24 19.75
N ASN A 40 -18.67 -14.22 20.45
CA ASN A 40 -19.47 -12.99 20.56
C ASN A 40 -18.64 -11.87 21.17
N GLN A 41 -17.85 -12.16 22.20
CA GLN A 41 -16.96 -11.15 22.79
C GLN A 41 -15.91 -10.63 21.80
N LEU A 42 -15.31 -11.49 20.97
CA LEU A 42 -14.38 -11.07 19.92
C LEU A 42 -15.08 -10.29 18.79
N VAL A 43 -16.35 -10.59 18.51
CA VAL A 43 -17.18 -9.79 17.58
C VAL A 43 -17.49 -8.42 18.16
N ASP A 44 -17.88 -8.35 19.43
CA ASP A 44 -18.15 -7.09 20.15
C ASP A 44 -16.88 -6.19 20.22
N MET A 45 -15.71 -6.82 20.28
CA MET A 45 -14.40 -6.15 20.23
C MET A 45 -13.96 -5.81 18.79
N ASN A 46 -14.77 -6.10 17.78
CA ASN A 46 -14.46 -5.88 16.36
C ASN A 46 -13.18 -6.58 15.87
N ILE A 47 -12.83 -7.71 16.47
CA ILE A 47 -11.64 -8.52 16.12
C ILE A 47 -11.97 -9.56 15.05
N VAL A 48 -13.20 -10.10 15.08
CA VAL A 48 -13.67 -11.10 14.13
C VAL A 48 -15.09 -10.80 13.67
N LYS A 49 -15.45 -11.27 12.48
CA LYS A 49 -16.83 -11.31 11.97
C LYS A 49 -17.31 -12.76 11.86
N LYS A 50 -18.63 -12.96 12.02
CA LYS A 50 -19.25 -14.26 11.81
C LYS A 50 -19.38 -14.53 10.32
N VAL A 51 -19.02 -15.74 9.90
CA VAL A 51 -19.23 -16.26 8.56
C VAL A 51 -19.97 -17.60 8.65
N TYR A 52 -20.42 -18.15 7.52
CA TYR A 52 -21.13 -19.43 7.52
C TYR A 52 -20.22 -20.53 8.11
N GLY A 53 -20.68 -21.15 9.20
CA GLY A 53 -19.97 -22.24 9.89
C GLY A 53 -18.82 -21.82 10.82
N GLY A 54 -18.46 -20.53 10.91
CA GLY A 54 -17.30 -20.11 11.69
C GLY A 54 -17.16 -18.62 11.89
N ILE A 55 -15.91 -18.21 11.99
CA ILE A 55 -15.50 -16.81 12.12
C ILE A 55 -14.31 -16.51 11.24
N GLU A 56 -14.19 -15.26 10.84
CA GLU A 56 -13.07 -14.71 10.07
C GLU A 56 -12.52 -13.47 10.80
N VAL A 57 -11.20 -13.34 10.83
CA VAL A 57 -10.57 -12.16 11.41
C VAL A 57 -11.03 -10.91 10.66
N ILE A 58 -11.41 -9.88 11.39
CA ILE A 58 -11.54 -8.56 10.81
C ILE A 58 -10.11 -8.06 10.65
N GLU A 59 -9.59 -8.11 9.43
CA GLU A 59 -8.32 -7.46 9.15
C GLU A 59 -8.47 -5.99 9.48
N ASP A 60 -7.64 -5.51 10.39
CA ASP A 60 -7.62 -4.11 10.78
C ASP A 60 -7.14 -3.33 9.54
N SER A 61 -8.11 -2.89 8.73
CA SER A 61 -7.84 -2.11 7.50
C SER A 61 -7.10 -0.81 7.80
N HIS A 62 -6.97 -0.48 9.09
CA HIS A 62 -6.29 0.70 9.59
C HIS A 62 -4.83 0.44 10.00
N LYS A 63 -4.37 -0.82 10.04
CA LYS A 63 -2.96 -1.12 10.29
C LYS A 63 -2.20 -1.41 9.00
N ALA A 64 -0.97 -0.92 8.94
CA ALA A 64 -0.09 -1.27 7.84
C ALA A 64 0.14 -2.78 7.82
N VAL A 65 -0.11 -3.38 6.67
CA VAL A 65 0.27 -4.77 6.40
C VAL A 65 1.78 -4.83 6.18
N ASP A 66 2.45 -5.80 6.81
CA ASP A 66 3.89 -6.02 6.66
C ASP A 66 4.32 -6.02 5.18
N TYR A 67 5.43 -5.34 4.89
CA TYR A 67 5.96 -5.20 3.54
C TYR A 67 6.18 -6.55 2.86
N ASN A 68 6.75 -7.54 3.56
CA ASN A 68 7.06 -8.84 2.97
C ASN A 68 5.79 -9.59 2.55
N LYS A 69 4.71 -9.49 3.33
CA LYS A 69 3.40 -10.04 2.92
C LYS A 69 2.89 -9.36 1.66
N ARG A 70 2.87 -8.03 1.65
CA ARG A 70 2.45 -7.25 0.49
C ARG A 70 3.31 -7.55 -0.75
N ASN A 71 4.61 -7.79 -0.57
CA ASN A 71 5.53 -8.04 -1.68
C ASN A 71 5.26 -9.36 -2.42
N ILE A 72 4.78 -10.38 -1.72
CA ILE A 72 4.43 -11.68 -2.31
C ILE A 72 3.09 -11.64 -3.03
N GLU A 73 2.12 -10.90 -2.49
CA GLU A 73 0.77 -10.79 -3.05
C GLU A 73 0.78 -10.09 -4.42
N ASN A 74 0.06 -10.65 -5.40
CA ASN A 74 -0.10 -10.08 -6.74
C ASN A 74 1.23 -9.75 -7.46
N SER A 75 2.29 -10.52 -7.21
CA SER A 75 3.64 -10.22 -7.74
C SER A 75 3.66 -10.05 -9.27
N ASN A 76 2.93 -10.87 -10.03
CA ASN A 76 2.86 -10.75 -11.49
C ASN A 76 2.17 -9.44 -11.92
N SER A 77 1.06 -9.08 -11.28
CA SER A 77 0.37 -7.81 -11.52
C SER A 77 1.29 -6.60 -11.31
N LYS A 78 2.08 -6.62 -10.24
CA LYS A 78 3.03 -5.54 -9.93
C LYS A 78 4.15 -5.39 -10.94
N LYS A 79 4.62 -6.51 -11.52
CA LYS A 79 5.61 -6.48 -12.59
C LYS A 79 5.07 -5.83 -13.86
N ILE A 80 3.85 -6.20 -14.27
CA ILE A 80 3.16 -5.57 -15.41
C ILE A 80 3.03 -4.06 -15.19
N ILE A 81 2.57 -3.65 -14.00
CA ILE A 81 2.43 -2.24 -13.65
C ILE A 81 3.78 -1.52 -13.69
N GLY A 82 4.83 -2.13 -13.14
CA GLY A 82 6.18 -1.58 -13.16
C GLY A 82 6.74 -1.40 -14.57
N GLU A 83 6.49 -2.36 -15.46
CA GLU A 83 6.89 -2.31 -16.87
C GLU A 83 6.19 -1.16 -17.62
N LEU A 84 4.88 -1.04 -17.46
CA LEU A 84 4.11 0.04 -18.07
C LEU A 84 4.59 1.42 -17.59
N ALA A 85 4.78 1.58 -16.26
CA ALA A 85 5.16 2.86 -15.67
C ALA A 85 6.62 3.25 -15.95
N ALA A 86 7.52 2.29 -16.19
CA ALA A 86 8.92 2.57 -16.49
C ALA A 86 9.12 3.39 -17.78
N ASN A 87 8.21 3.26 -18.74
CA ASN A 87 8.23 4.00 -19.99
C ASN A 87 8.00 5.53 -19.82
N GLU A 88 7.53 5.94 -18.66
CA GLU A 88 7.31 7.36 -18.36
C GLU A 88 8.57 8.08 -17.85
N ILE A 89 9.66 7.35 -17.60
CA ILE A 89 10.90 7.97 -17.12
C ILE A 89 11.74 8.41 -18.30
N GLU A 90 12.10 9.68 -18.30
CA GLU A 90 12.89 10.33 -19.33
C GLU A 90 14.24 10.79 -18.80
N ALA A 91 15.17 11.10 -19.73
CA ALA A 91 16.46 11.65 -19.35
C ALA A 91 16.32 13.01 -18.66
N ASN A 92 17.08 13.21 -17.58
CA ASN A 92 17.11 14.40 -16.73
C ASN A 92 15.85 14.62 -15.87
N ASP A 93 14.94 13.65 -15.80
CA ASP A 93 13.84 13.71 -14.84
C ASP A 93 14.33 13.78 -13.38
N ILE A 94 13.60 14.48 -12.56
CA ILE A 94 13.70 14.44 -11.09
C ILE A 94 12.43 13.74 -10.61
N ILE A 95 12.54 12.45 -10.28
CA ILE A 95 11.39 11.63 -9.94
C ILE A 95 11.35 11.28 -8.46
N TYR A 96 10.14 11.17 -7.92
CA TYR A 96 9.92 10.52 -6.63
C TYR A 96 9.37 9.11 -6.84
N ILE A 97 9.97 8.13 -6.16
CA ILE A 97 9.48 6.75 -6.13
C ILE A 97 9.09 6.39 -4.69
N ASP A 98 7.81 6.10 -4.50
CA ASP A 98 7.20 5.79 -3.22
C ASP A 98 7.59 4.40 -2.66
N THR A 99 7.32 4.15 -1.38
CA THR A 99 7.66 2.93 -0.61
C THR A 99 6.82 1.68 -0.94
N GLY A 100 6.12 1.67 -2.06
CA GLY A 100 5.22 0.58 -2.45
C GLY A 100 5.94 -0.69 -2.92
N THR A 101 5.34 -1.84 -2.66
CA THR A 101 5.77 -3.11 -3.27
C THR A 101 5.46 -3.22 -4.76
N THR A 102 4.73 -2.26 -5.33
CA THR A 102 4.47 -2.13 -6.76
C THR A 102 5.50 -1.23 -7.43
N THR A 103 5.81 -0.10 -6.81
CA THR A 103 6.72 0.92 -7.34
C THR A 103 8.14 0.43 -7.52
N ILE A 104 8.61 -0.53 -6.70
CA ILE A 104 9.95 -1.11 -6.84
C ILE A 104 10.18 -1.82 -8.17
N HIS A 105 9.12 -2.35 -8.79
CA HIS A 105 9.21 -3.05 -10.08
C HIS A 105 9.48 -2.10 -11.25
N LEU A 106 9.24 -0.80 -11.10
CA LEU A 106 9.62 0.20 -12.08
C LEU A 106 11.12 0.13 -12.42
N LEU A 107 11.97 -0.06 -11.41
CA LEU A 107 13.42 -0.17 -11.59
C LEU A 107 13.88 -1.49 -12.23
N ASP A 108 13.00 -2.46 -12.48
CA ASP A 108 13.32 -3.66 -13.26
C ASP A 108 13.35 -3.38 -14.76
N TYR A 109 12.58 -2.37 -15.21
CA TYR A 109 12.29 -2.13 -16.63
C TYR A 109 12.80 -0.78 -17.14
N VAL A 110 13.22 0.14 -16.27
CA VAL A 110 13.80 1.41 -16.71
C VAL A 110 15.10 1.20 -17.47
N ASP A 111 15.32 1.99 -18.51
CA ASP A 111 16.58 1.96 -19.27
C ASP A 111 17.76 2.36 -18.37
N LYS A 112 18.69 1.43 -18.19
CA LYS A 112 19.87 1.59 -17.31
C LYS A 112 20.89 2.61 -17.85
N HIS A 113 20.72 3.08 -19.08
CA HIS A 113 21.57 4.12 -19.67
C HIS A 113 21.03 5.53 -19.43
N LEU A 114 19.78 5.68 -19.00
CA LEU A 114 19.20 6.98 -18.70
C LEU A 114 19.92 7.62 -17.50
N THR A 115 20.11 8.94 -17.62
CA THR A 115 20.59 9.78 -16.53
C THR A 115 19.40 10.54 -15.96
N PHE A 116 19.07 10.31 -14.69
CA PHE A 116 17.96 10.96 -13.99
C PHE A 116 18.20 10.99 -12.48
N THR A 117 17.35 11.68 -11.75
CA THR A 117 17.43 11.80 -10.30
C THR A 117 16.29 11.06 -9.64
N ILE A 118 16.57 10.22 -8.66
CA ILE A 118 15.58 9.54 -7.82
C ILE A 118 15.59 10.17 -6.43
N ILE A 119 14.41 10.52 -5.95
CA ILE A 119 14.13 10.87 -4.56
C ILE A 119 13.22 9.77 -4.01
N THR A 120 13.54 9.21 -2.87
CA THR A 120 12.75 8.15 -2.25
C THR A 120 12.91 8.13 -0.74
N ASN A 121 11.93 7.55 -0.05
CA ASN A 121 12.05 7.18 1.36
C ASN A 121 12.00 5.65 1.56
N SER A 122 12.18 4.87 0.50
CA SER A 122 12.16 3.41 0.52
C SER A 122 13.54 2.82 0.62
N LEU A 123 13.76 1.93 1.60
CA LEU A 123 15.00 1.15 1.70
C LEU A 123 15.20 0.25 0.46
N ASP A 124 14.12 -0.33 -0.06
CA ASP A 124 14.20 -1.26 -1.18
C ASP A 124 14.49 -0.55 -2.50
N ILE A 125 13.89 0.62 -2.73
CA ILE A 125 14.23 1.49 -3.87
C ILE A 125 15.69 1.95 -3.75
N LEU A 126 16.13 2.40 -2.57
CA LEU A 126 17.51 2.79 -2.32
C LEU A 126 18.51 1.68 -2.70
N ASN A 127 18.27 0.46 -2.19
CA ASN A 127 19.12 -0.69 -2.48
C ASN A 127 19.17 -1.04 -3.97
N LYS A 128 18.03 -0.98 -4.65
CA LYS A 128 17.93 -1.32 -6.06
C LYS A 128 18.53 -0.22 -6.95
N ALA A 129 18.19 1.04 -6.67
CA ALA A 129 18.69 2.20 -7.43
C ALA A 129 20.20 2.42 -7.25
N SER A 130 20.80 2.03 -6.14
CA SER A 130 22.26 2.13 -5.91
C SER A 130 23.11 1.34 -6.91
N GLN A 131 22.48 0.42 -7.66
CA GLN A 131 23.17 -0.35 -8.71
C GLN A 131 23.24 0.38 -10.06
N PHE A 132 22.52 1.50 -10.20
CA PHE A 132 22.50 2.29 -11.43
C PHE A 132 23.63 3.33 -11.39
N LYS A 133 24.51 3.32 -12.40
CA LYS A 133 25.69 4.19 -12.43
C LYS A 133 25.37 5.64 -12.80
N ASN A 134 24.28 5.86 -13.52
CA ASN A 134 23.90 7.15 -14.10
C ASN A 134 22.77 7.84 -13.33
N VAL A 135 22.41 7.35 -12.15
CA VAL A 135 21.31 7.88 -11.35
C VAL A 135 21.87 8.65 -10.14
N THR A 136 21.39 9.87 -9.94
CA THR A 136 21.59 10.59 -8.68
C THR A 136 20.48 10.18 -7.71
N LEU A 137 20.85 9.74 -6.52
CA LEU A 137 19.92 9.16 -5.56
C LEU A 137 19.88 9.95 -4.26
N PHE A 138 18.68 10.44 -3.90
CA PHE A 138 18.41 11.10 -2.64
C PHE A 138 17.50 10.22 -1.79
N ILE A 139 17.87 10.01 -0.54
CA ILE A 139 17.03 9.39 0.48
C ILE A 139 16.45 10.48 1.39
N ILE A 140 15.16 10.41 1.67
CA ILE A 140 14.47 11.30 2.60
C ILE A 140 13.95 10.49 3.80
N GLY A 141 13.82 11.19 4.94
CA GLY A 141 13.41 10.59 6.21
C GLY A 141 14.59 10.29 7.13
N GLU A 142 14.36 10.40 8.44
CA GLU A 142 15.39 10.34 9.49
C GLU A 142 15.33 9.03 10.27
N LYS A 143 14.16 8.41 10.35
CA LYS A 143 13.92 7.22 11.16
C LYS A 143 13.45 6.06 10.29
N TYR A 144 14.12 4.94 10.37
CA TYR A 144 13.71 3.72 9.67
C TYR A 144 12.53 3.01 10.37
N LYS A 145 11.51 2.64 9.60
CA LYS A 145 10.33 1.89 10.04
C LYS A 145 10.32 0.49 9.42
N PRO A 146 10.60 -0.57 10.21
CA PRO A 146 10.76 -1.92 9.67
C PRO A 146 9.53 -2.50 8.98
N ILE A 147 8.33 -2.24 9.50
CA ILE A 147 7.08 -2.82 8.98
C ILE A 147 6.78 -2.41 7.54
N THR A 148 7.14 -1.19 7.17
CA THR A 148 6.95 -0.63 5.82
C THR A 148 8.24 -0.57 5.02
N ARG A 149 9.39 -0.83 5.65
CA ARG A 149 10.75 -0.73 5.08
C ARG A 149 11.03 0.66 4.50
N SER A 150 10.52 1.68 5.21
CA SER A 150 10.58 3.08 4.81
C SER A 150 11.31 3.93 5.84
N PHE A 151 11.83 5.06 5.37
CA PHE A 151 12.32 6.13 6.22
C PHE A 151 11.21 7.18 6.39
N ILE A 152 11.01 7.62 7.63
CA ILE A 152 9.97 8.56 8.06
C ILE A 152 10.59 9.67 8.88
N GLY A 153 9.86 10.76 9.10
CA GLY A 153 10.32 11.94 9.83
C GLY A 153 10.02 13.22 9.06
N ILE A 154 9.62 14.27 9.77
CA ILE A 154 8.94 15.45 9.20
C ILE A 154 9.91 16.58 8.87
N ASP A 155 11.08 16.66 9.48
CA ASP A 155 12.08 17.67 9.08
C ASP A 155 12.56 17.46 7.62
N SER A 156 12.23 16.29 7.05
CA SER A 156 12.32 16.00 5.62
C SER A 156 11.59 17.01 4.73
N ASN A 157 10.55 17.66 5.20
CA ASN A 157 9.79 18.65 4.42
C ASN A 157 10.64 19.85 4.02
N MET A 158 11.54 20.33 4.89
CA MET A 158 12.45 21.44 4.55
C MET A 158 13.40 21.10 3.39
N LEU A 159 13.81 19.84 3.27
CA LEU A 159 14.64 19.40 2.15
C LEU A 159 13.80 19.17 0.90
N LEU A 160 12.63 18.58 1.05
CA LEU A 160 11.69 18.31 -0.06
C LEU A 160 11.23 19.60 -0.74
N GLU A 161 11.06 20.71 0.00
CA GLU A 161 10.72 22.03 -0.56
C GLU A 161 11.69 22.53 -1.62
N LYS A 162 12.93 22.06 -1.60
CA LYS A 162 14.00 22.48 -2.51
C LYS A 162 14.05 21.66 -3.81
N PHE A 163 13.33 20.54 -3.88
CA PHE A 163 13.30 19.72 -5.08
C PHE A 163 12.16 20.14 -6.01
N ASN A 164 12.47 20.24 -7.30
CA ASN A 164 11.50 20.43 -8.36
C ASN A 164 11.17 19.06 -8.97
N ILE A 165 10.23 18.34 -8.37
CA ILE A 165 9.88 16.97 -8.76
C ILE A 165 9.04 17.03 -10.04
N ASN A 166 9.53 16.42 -11.12
CA ASN A 166 8.79 16.33 -12.37
C ASN A 166 7.65 15.31 -12.27
N LYS A 167 7.98 14.08 -11.86
CA LYS A 167 7.05 12.97 -11.83
C LYS A 167 7.10 12.25 -10.50
N SER A 168 5.95 11.92 -9.92
CA SER A 168 5.85 11.12 -8.71
C SER A 168 5.17 9.79 -9.02
N PHE A 169 5.86 8.70 -8.73
CA PHE A 169 5.36 7.33 -8.87
C PHE A 169 4.87 6.83 -7.51
N MET A 170 3.58 6.92 -7.29
CA MET A 170 2.94 6.70 -5.99
C MET A 170 2.30 5.32 -5.92
N SER A 171 2.27 4.74 -4.73
CA SER A 171 1.48 3.54 -4.42
C SER A 171 0.33 3.88 -3.47
N ALA A 172 -0.75 3.12 -3.54
CA ALA A 172 -1.87 3.24 -2.61
C ALA A 172 -2.22 1.89 -1.98
N THR A 173 -2.73 1.93 -0.77
CA THR A 173 -3.36 0.78 -0.14
C THR A 173 -4.82 0.67 -0.56
N GLY A 174 -5.46 1.80 -0.89
CA GLY A 174 -6.79 1.88 -1.45
C GLY A 174 -6.91 3.01 -2.47
N VAL A 175 -7.72 2.78 -3.51
CA VAL A 175 -8.08 3.72 -4.58
C VAL A 175 -9.59 3.81 -4.63
N ASN A 176 -10.16 4.99 -4.35
CA ASN A 176 -11.59 5.19 -4.22
C ASN A 176 -12.01 6.55 -4.78
N ILE A 177 -13.18 6.64 -5.43
CA ILE A 177 -13.65 7.90 -6.01
C ILE A 177 -13.95 8.95 -4.95
N GLN A 178 -14.57 8.55 -3.82
CA GLN A 178 -14.97 9.49 -2.77
C GLN A 178 -13.83 9.86 -1.83
N ASN A 179 -12.93 8.89 -1.54
CA ASN A 179 -11.88 9.04 -0.55
C ASN A 179 -10.47 9.10 -1.17
N GLY A 180 -10.37 9.19 -2.50
CA GLY A 180 -9.10 9.33 -3.20
C GLY A 180 -8.15 8.16 -2.99
N LEU A 181 -6.86 8.48 -2.94
CA LEU A 181 -5.76 7.56 -2.70
C LEU A 181 -5.44 7.51 -1.21
N SER A 182 -5.45 6.33 -0.63
CA SER A 182 -5.32 6.16 0.82
C SER A 182 -4.23 5.18 1.24
N ASN A 183 -3.70 5.41 2.44
CA ASN A 183 -2.76 4.53 3.12
C ASN A 183 -3.07 4.41 4.62
N SER A 184 -2.40 3.48 5.33
CA SER A 184 -2.66 3.17 6.75
C SER A 184 -1.62 3.73 7.71
N GLU A 185 -0.61 4.46 7.23
CA GLU A 185 0.51 4.96 8.04
C GLU A 185 0.57 6.49 8.04
N MET A 186 0.41 7.10 9.21
CA MET A 186 0.33 8.56 9.34
C MET A 186 1.62 9.26 8.91
N GLU A 187 2.78 8.75 9.33
CA GLU A 187 4.07 9.38 9.03
C GLU A 187 4.40 9.29 7.52
N GLU A 188 4.05 8.19 6.86
CA GLU A 188 4.16 8.07 5.40
C GLU A 188 3.14 8.95 4.67
N ASN A 189 1.93 9.08 5.23
CA ASN A 189 0.87 9.89 4.64
C ASN A 189 1.30 11.35 4.48
N LEU A 190 1.98 11.92 5.47
CA LEU A 190 2.49 13.29 5.40
C LEU A 190 3.50 13.48 4.25
N ILE A 191 4.40 12.53 4.04
CA ILE A 191 5.33 12.56 2.91
C ILE A 191 4.57 12.45 1.59
N LYS A 192 3.61 11.52 1.49
CA LYS A 192 2.81 11.33 0.29
C LYS A 192 2.00 12.57 -0.08
N GLN A 193 1.32 13.19 0.89
CA GLN A 193 0.58 14.44 0.70
C GLN A 193 1.48 15.54 0.17
N TYR A 194 2.66 15.69 0.78
CA TYR A 194 3.61 16.69 0.34
C TYR A 194 4.08 16.45 -1.10
N ILE A 195 4.48 15.22 -1.42
CA ILE A 195 4.96 14.85 -2.76
C ILE A 195 3.88 15.07 -3.82
N THR A 196 2.66 14.61 -3.60
CA THR A 196 1.56 14.77 -4.58
C THR A 196 1.14 16.22 -4.77
N SER A 197 1.32 17.08 -3.76
CA SER A 197 1.05 18.52 -3.88
C SER A 197 2.13 19.31 -4.62
N LYS A 198 3.34 18.74 -4.78
CA LYS A 198 4.51 19.42 -5.35
C LYS A 198 4.95 18.88 -6.70
N ALA A 199 4.74 17.61 -6.98
CA ALA A 199 5.10 17.02 -8.25
C ALA A 199 4.31 17.65 -9.41
N THR A 200 4.97 17.85 -10.54
CA THR A 200 4.30 18.36 -11.75
C THR A 200 3.29 17.33 -12.28
N GLU A 201 3.67 16.06 -12.24
CA GLU A 201 2.78 14.96 -12.59
C GLU A 201 2.79 13.89 -11.50
N THR A 202 1.60 13.39 -11.17
CA THR A 202 1.41 12.31 -10.20
C THR A 202 0.84 11.07 -10.90
N PHE A 203 1.55 9.95 -10.77
CA PHE A 203 1.19 8.67 -11.34
C PHE A 203 0.89 7.68 -10.21
N ILE A 204 -0.27 7.01 -10.29
CA ILE A 204 -0.61 5.94 -9.33
C ILE A 204 -0.31 4.57 -9.92
N LEU A 205 0.41 3.75 -9.17
CA LEU A 205 0.74 2.37 -9.47
C LEU A 205 -0.02 1.46 -8.49
N ALA A 206 -1.14 0.90 -8.93
CA ALA A 206 -2.02 0.12 -8.05
C ALA A 206 -2.62 -1.08 -8.79
N ASP A 207 -2.46 -2.29 -8.23
CA ASP A 207 -3.10 -3.47 -8.76
C ASP A 207 -4.62 -3.47 -8.54
N HIS A 208 -5.34 -4.29 -9.31
CA HIS A 208 -6.81 -4.38 -9.28
C HIS A 208 -7.39 -4.59 -7.88
N SER A 209 -6.64 -5.20 -6.94
CA SER A 209 -7.12 -5.47 -5.59
C SER A 209 -7.25 -4.22 -4.73
N LYS A 210 -6.72 -3.08 -5.17
CA LYS A 210 -6.77 -1.79 -4.48
C LYS A 210 -7.98 -0.95 -4.87
N MET A 211 -8.61 -1.26 -6.00
CA MET A 211 -9.74 -0.52 -6.55
C MET A 211 -10.99 -0.64 -5.66
N GLY A 212 -11.70 0.48 -5.47
CA GLY A 212 -12.89 0.58 -4.63
C GLY A 212 -12.62 0.54 -3.12
N LYS A 213 -11.36 0.46 -2.69
CA LYS A 213 -10.99 0.39 -1.27
C LYS A 213 -10.55 1.75 -0.74
N SER A 214 -10.77 1.94 0.56
CA SER A 214 -10.24 3.06 1.34
C SER A 214 -9.60 2.54 2.62
N THR A 215 -8.58 3.23 3.09
CA THR A 215 -7.92 2.93 4.36
C THR A 215 -7.89 4.17 5.27
N LEU A 216 -7.08 4.17 6.33
CA LEU A 216 -7.16 5.14 7.41
C LEU A 216 -7.04 6.60 6.97
N LEU A 217 -6.13 6.91 6.05
CA LEU A 217 -5.76 8.28 5.72
C LEU A 217 -5.71 8.49 4.20
N THR A 218 -6.38 9.51 3.72
CA THR A 218 -6.26 9.99 2.33
C THR A 218 -5.03 10.89 2.21
N TYR A 219 -4.27 10.73 1.12
CA TYR A 219 -3.13 11.58 0.84
C TYR A 219 -3.25 12.40 -0.46
N CYS A 220 -4.17 12.01 -1.35
CA CYS A 220 -4.40 12.68 -2.63
C CYS A 220 -5.82 12.37 -3.12
N ASP A 221 -6.50 13.34 -3.68
CA ASP A 221 -7.77 13.10 -4.36
C ASP A 221 -7.54 12.35 -5.67
N LEU A 222 -8.50 11.51 -6.08
CA LEU A 222 -8.34 10.75 -7.32
C LEU A 222 -8.32 11.64 -8.56
N SER A 223 -8.96 12.82 -8.51
CA SER A 223 -8.94 13.83 -9.57
C SER A 223 -7.59 14.49 -9.78
N ASP A 224 -6.70 14.44 -8.79
CA ASP A 224 -5.43 15.18 -8.81
C ASP A 224 -4.27 14.37 -9.41
N ILE A 225 -4.53 13.13 -9.87
CA ILE A 225 -3.53 12.33 -10.57
C ILE A 225 -3.61 12.52 -12.09
N ASN A 226 -2.49 12.36 -12.75
CA ASN A 226 -2.39 12.47 -14.21
C ASN A 226 -2.53 11.10 -14.90
N LYS A 227 -1.96 10.05 -14.31
CA LYS A 227 -1.96 8.71 -14.91
C LYS A 227 -2.20 7.61 -13.85
N MET A 228 -2.88 6.55 -14.28
CA MET A 228 -3.07 5.33 -13.49
C MET A 228 -2.48 4.14 -14.23
N PHE A 229 -1.58 3.42 -13.58
CA PHE A 229 -0.99 2.15 -14.06
C PHE A 229 -1.56 1.01 -13.22
N THR A 230 -2.20 0.05 -13.88
CA THR A 230 -2.85 -1.09 -13.24
C THR A 230 -2.66 -2.35 -14.08
N ASP A 231 -3.02 -3.51 -13.57
CA ASP A 231 -2.86 -4.81 -14.24
C ASP A 231 -4.12 -5.28 -14.97
N LYS A 232 -5.23 -4.56 -14.81
CA LYS A 232 -6.53 -4.88 -15.41
C LYS A 232 -7.34 -3.60 -15.61
N ILE A 233 -8.31 -3.67 -16.52
CA ILE A 233 -9.31 -2.60 -16.68
C ILE A 233 -9.94 -2.29 -15.30
N PRO A 234 -9.90 -1.03 -14.83
CA PRO A 234 -10.55 -0.65 -13.58
C PRO A 234 -12.07 -0.90 -13.59
N PRO A 235 -12.71 -1.01 -12.43
CA PRO A 235 -14.18 -1.00 -12.32
C PRO A 235 -14.80 0.13 -13.13
N LYS A 236 -16.00 -0.11 -13.68
CA LYS A 236 -16.65 0.82 -14.62
C LYS A 236 -16.79 2.24 -14.10
N ASP A 237 -17.11 2.38 -12.81
CA ASP A 237 -17.26 3.67 -12.13
C ASP A 237 -15.91 4.42 -12.03
N ILE A 238 -14.84 3.73 -11.64
CA ILE A 238 -13.49 4.31 -11.57
C ILE A 238 -13.00 4.67 -12.98
N ASN A 239 -13.22 3.80 -13.96
CA ASN A 239 -12.81 4.08 -15.34
C ASN A 239 -13.56 5.27 -15.94
N ALA A 240 -14.87 5.40 -15.68
CA ALA A 240 -15.66 6.55 -16.10
C ALA A 240 -15.16 7.84 -15.42
N PHE A 241 -14.87 7.79 -14.12
CA PHE A 241 -14.28 8.90 -13.38
C PHE A 241 -12.93 9.35 -13.98
N CYS A 242 -12.06 8.40 -14.30
CA CYS A 242 -10.77 8.70 -14.92
C CYS A 242 -10.94 9.43 -16.29
N GLN A 243 -11.90 8.97 -17.10
CA GLN A 243 -12.22 9.61 -18.39
C GLN A 243 -12.74 11.04 -18.21
N GLU A 244 -13.65 11.26 -17.26
CA GLU A 244 -14.22 12.58 -16.94
C GLU A 244 -13.16 13.59 -16.49
N HIS A 245 -12.14 13.12 -15.73
CA HIS A 245 -11.08 13.95 -15.18
C HIS A 245 -9.79 13.94 -16.01
N ASN A 246 -9.82 13.42 -17.25
CA ASN A 246 -8.65 13.33 -18.14
C ASN A 246 -7.46 12.55 -17.54
N ILE A 247 -7.72 11.56 -16.71
CA ILE A 247 -6.70 10.67 -16.16
C ILE A 247 -6.43 9.55 -17.16
N ALA A 248 -5.21 9.46 -17.67
CA ALA A 248 -4.82 8.39 -18.59
C ALA A 248 -4.67 7.05 -17.83
N VAL A 249 -5.29 5.98 -18.30
CA VAL A 249 -5.26 4.65 -17.67
C VAL A 249 -4.52 3.66 -18.57
N TYR A 250 -3.50 3.02 -18.02
CA TYR A 250 -2.67 2.00 -18.67
C TYR A 250 -2.83 0.65 -17.96
N PHE A 251 -3.03 -0.45 -18.74
CA PHE A 251 -3.22 -1.81 -18.20
C PHE A 251 -2.82 -2.90 -19.19
#